data_7319d58d1199835badf87e4e5e5f12d3
#
_entry.id   7319d58d1199835badf87e4e5e5f12d3
#
_cell.length_a   1.000
_cell.length_b   1.000
_cell.length_c   1.000
_cell.angle_alpha   90.00
_cell.angle_beta   90.00
_cell.angle_gamma   90.00
#
_symmetry.space_group_name_H-M   'P 1'
#
loop_
_entity.id
_entity.type
_entity.pdbx_description
1 polymer ?
#
loop_
_entity_poly.entity_id
_entity_poly.type
_entity_poly.pdbx_seq_one_letter_code
_entity_poly.pdbx_strand_id
1 'polypeptide(L)'
;NFINTADAAGIKRVIYLGGLGETGKDLSEHLRSREEVAEILSSGKLKATILRAAIIVGAGGASFVMLKYLVERLPVMICPKWIDTKIQPIAVKDVLVYLTGCLFNPDTAGKKFDIGGPEVLTYREMMQQYTEAVGIRKRIIFRAPVLSPRLASYWVDLVTPIPSGIAHPLIEGLKNEVVCLDESIAEYIPI
;
A
#
# COMPACT_ATOMS: atom_id res chain seq x y z
N ASN A 1 1.16 -26.45 -0.67
CA ASN A 1 0.86 -25.38 -1.62
C ASN A 1 -0.61 -24.98 -1.48
N PHE A 2 -0.89 -23.73 -1.09
CA PHE A 2 -2.24 -23.21 -0.78
C PHE A 2 -3.26 -23.51 -1.90
N ILE A 3 -2.91 -23.25 -3.16
CA ILE A 3 -3.82 -23.44 -4.31
C ILE A 3 -4.27 -24.89 -4.42
N ASN A 4 -3.34 -25.85 -4.35
CA ASN A 4 -3.65 -27.27 -4.48
C ASN A 4 -4.54 -27.74 -3.34
N THR A 5 -4.30 -27.24 -2.12
CA THR A 5 -5.12 -27.57 -0.96
C THR A 5 -6.52 -26.96 -1.08
N ALA A 6 -6.62 -25.73 -1.55
CA ALA A 6 -7.89 -25.04 -1.75
C ALA A 6 -8.73 -25.73 -2.86
N ASP A 7 -8.10 -26.12 -3.97
CA ASP A 7 -8.74 -26.86 -5.07
C ASP A 7 -9.25 -28.24 -4.57
N ALA A 8 -8.40 -28.98 -3.85
CA ALA A 8 -8.78 -30.24 -3.24
C ALA A 8 -9.92 -30.14 -2.22
N ALA A 9 -10.03 -28.99 -1.53
CA ALA A 9 -11.13 -28.69 -0.61
C ALA A 9 -12.40 -28.19 -1.31
N GLY A 10 -12.43 -28.11 -2.65
CA GLY A 10 -13.58 -27.67 -3.42
C GLY A 10 -13.82 -26.16 -3.41
N ILE A 11 -12.85 -25.36 -2.99
CA ILE A 11 -12.92 -23.89 -3.05
C ILE A 11 -12.88 -23.47 -4.52
N LYS A 12 -13.87 -22.68 -4.94
CA LYS A 12 -14.01 -22.26 -6.34
C LYS A 12 -13.43 -20.88 -6.62
N ARG A 13 -13.24 -20.06 -5.57
CA ARG A 13 -12.83 -18.67 -5.69
C ARG A 13 -11.97 -18.21 -4.52
N VAL A 14 -11.00 -17.35 -4.82
CA VAL A 14 -10.15 -16.69 -3.84
C VAL A 14 -10.17 -15.18 -4.12
N ILE A 15 -10.21 -14.37 -3.07
CA ILE A 15 -10.01 -12.92 -3.17
C ILE A 15 -8.70 -12.61 -2.43
N TYR A 16 -7.77 -11.98 -3.11
CA TYR A 16 -6.46 -11.64 -2.57
C TYR A 16 -6.27 -10.13 -2.57
N LEU A 17 -5.91 -9.58 -1.41
CA LEU A 17 -5.49 -8.20 -1.25
C LEU A 17 -3.97 -8.14 -1.29
N GLY A 18 -3.44 -7.67 -2.40
CA GLY A 18 -2.02 -7.49 -2.67
C GLY A 18 -1.57 -6.03 -2.59
N GLY A 19 -0.29 -5.81 -2.91
CA GLY A 19 0.28 -4.47 -3.04
C GLY A 19 0.19 -3.95 -4.47
N LEU A 20 -0.06 -2.65 -4.60
CA LEU A 20 0.06 -1.93 -5.86
C LEU A 20 1.53 -1.53 -6.05
N GLY A 21 2.04 -1.69 -7.26
CA GLY A 21 3.36 -1.27 -7.66
C GLY A 21 3.49 -1.40 -9.17
N GLU A 22 4.37 -0.62 -9.78
CA GLU A 22 4.70 -0.79 -11.19
C GLU A 22 5.32 -2.18 -11.42
N THR A 23 4.90 -2.85 -12.48
CA THR A 23 5.52 -4.07 -12.96
C THR A 23 6.87 -3.72 -13.59
N GLY A 24 7.99 -4.06 -12.94
CA GLY A 24 9.30 -3.74 -13.48
C GLY A 24 10.47 -4.34 -12.70
N LYS A 25 11.69 -4.16 -13.24
CA LYS A 25 12.92 -4.75 -12.69
C LYS A 25 13.37 -4.12 -11.37
N ASP A 26 12.88 -2.91 -11.03
CA ASP A 26 13.32 -2.12 -9.87
C ASP A 26 12.34 -2.14 -8.70
N LEU A 27 11.41 -3.11 -8.68
CA LEU A 27 10.50 -3.29 -7.55
C LEU A 27 11.27 -3.66 -6.27
N SER A 28 10.84 -3.07 -5.14
CA SER A 28 11.31 -3.53 -3.84
C SER A 28 10.98 -5.02 -3.64
N GLU A 29 11.80 -5.73 -2.86
CA GLU A 29 11.60 -7.15 -2.58
C GLU A 29 10.19 -7.43 -2.03
N HIS A 30 9.67 -6.53 -1.21
CA HIS A 30 8.33 -6.60 -0.67
C HIS A 30 7.24 -6.55 -1.76
N LEU A 31 7.33 -5.63 -2.71
CA LEU A 31 6.36 -5.52 -3.81
C LEU A 31 6.47 -6.70 -4.77
N ARG A 32 7.69 -7.16 -5.05
CA ARG A 32 7.93 -8.36 -5.89
C ARG A 32 7.28 -9.60 -5.29
N SER A 33 7.45 -9.82 -3.99
CA SER A 33 6.83 -10.96 -3.29
C SER A 33 5.29 -10.91 -3.38
N ARG A 34 4.68 -9.72 -3.33
CA ARG A 34 3.22 -9.56 -3.47
C ARG A 34 2.75 -9.86 -4.89
N GLU A 35 3.50 -9.43 -5.89
CA GLU A 35 3.19 -9.72 -7.30
C GLU A 35 3.33 -11.22 -7.59
N GLU A 36 4.40 -11.88 -7.12
CA GLU A 36 4.59 -13.32 -7.26
C GLU A 36 3.41 -14.12 -6.66
N VAL A 37 2.92 -13.74 -5.50
CA VAL A 37 1.72 -14.37 -4.91
C VAL A 37 0.51 -14.17 -5.80
N ALA A 38 0.30 -12.96 -6.35
CA ALA A 38 -0.81 -12.69 -7.26
C ALA A 38 -0.74 -13.52 -8.55
N GLU A 39 0.46 -13.67 -9.13
CA GLU A 39 0.70 -14.49 -10.31
C GLU A 39 0.43 -15.98 -10.03
N ILE A 40 0.95 -16.50 -8.92
CA ILE A 40 0.71 -17.89 -8.50
C ILE A 40 -0.79 -18.14 -8.30
N LEU A 41 -1.51 -17.24 -7.64
CA LEU A 41 -2.95 -17.38 -7.45
C LEU A 41 -3.72 -17.33 -8.77
N SER A 42 -3.28 -16.51 -9.72
CA SER A 42 -3.92 -16.34 -11.03
C SER A 42 -3.62 -17.51 -11.99
N SER A 43 -2.50 -18.21 -11.83
CA SER A 43 -2.10 -19.34 -12.68
C SER A 43 -2.83 -20.66 -12.38
N GLY A 44 -3.54 -20.71 -11.25
CA GLY A 44 -4.28 -21.91 -10.81
C GLY A 44 -5.64 -22.08 -11.48
N LYS A 45 -6.31 -23.18 -11.16
CA LYS A 45 -7.69 -23.45 -11.61
C LYS A 45 -8.73 -22.59 -10.86
N LEU A 46 -8.36 -22.05 -9.71
CA LEU A 46 -9.22 -21.21 -8.89
C LEU A 46 -9.39 -19.84 -9.55
N LYS A 47 -10.60 -19.33 -9.54
CA LYS A 47 -10.86 -17.96 -10.00
C LYS A 47 -10.39 -16.97 -8.93
N ALA A 48 -9.14 -16.51 -9.03
CA ALA A 48 -8.59 -15.52 -8.10
C ALA A 48 -8.99 -14.10 -8.52
N THR A 49 -9.66 -13.36 -7.62
CA THR A 49 -9.83 -11.92 -7.75
C THR A 49 -8.66 -11.26 -7.02
N ILE A 50 -7.88 -10.45 -7.71
CA ILE A 50 -6.71 -9.78 -7.16
C ILE A 50 -7.02 -8.29 -7.01
N LEU A 51 -6.98 -7.79 -5.78
CA LEU A 51 -7.08 -6.36 -5.47
C LEU A 51 -5.68 -5.86 -5.10
N ARG A 52 -5.16 -4.88 -5.84
CA ARG A 52 -3.86 -4.25 -5.55
C ARG A 52 -4.09 -2.89 -4.94
N ALA A 53 -3.65 -2.70 -3.71
CA ALA A 53 -3.76 -1.42 -2.99
C ALA A 53 -2.37 -0.78 -2.80
N ALA A 54 -2.33 0.55 -2.84
CA ALA A 54 -1.19 1.34 -2.41
C ALA A 54 -1.11 1.36 -0.86
N ILE A 55 -1.03 2.54 -0.25
CA ILE A 55 -1.05 2.67 1.20
C ILE A 55 -2.50 2.62 1.70
N ILE A 56 -2.79 1.65 2.56
CA ILE A 56 -4.08 1.57 3.24
C ILE A 56 -4.02 2.44 4.52
N VAL A 57 -4.87 3.46 4.54
CA VAL A 57 -4.98 4.40 5.65
C VAL A 57 -6.04 3.90 6.62
N GLY A 58 -5.61 3.55 7.83
CA GLY A 58 -6.49 3.06 8.89
C GLY A 58 -5.75 2.68 10.16
N ALA A 59 -6.50 2.50 11.24
CA ALA A 59 -5.94 2.14 12.54
C ALA A 59 -5.21 0.79 12.47
N GLY A 60 -3.97 0.74 12.96
CA GLY A 60 -3.16 -0.48 13.04
C GLY A 60 -2.36 -0.83 11.78
N GLY A 61 -2.57 -0.15 10.65
CA GLY A 61 -1.77 -0.33 9.44
C GLY A 61 -0.35 0.20 9.65
N ALA A 62 0.69 -0.63 9.44
CA ALA A 62 2.07 -0.27 9.75
C ALA A 62 2.53 1.00 9.03
N SER A 63 2.21 1.16 7.73
CA SER A 63 2.55 2.36 6.96
C SER A 63 1.89 3.63 7.52
N PHE A 64 0.63 3.53 7.91
CA PHE A 64 -0.09 4.67 8.50
C PHE A 64 0.39 4.98 9.91
N VAL A 65 0.67 3.97 10.73
CA VAL A 65 1.25 4.13 12.07
C VAL A 65 2.62 4.82 11.96
N MET A 66 3.47 4.40 11.01
CA MET A 66 4.77 5.03 10.76
C MET A 66 4.61 6.51 10.41
N LEU A 67 3.74 6.84 9.45
CA LEU A 67 3.46 8.23 9.06
C LEU A 67 2.98 9.04 10.26
N LYS A 68 2.01 8.53 11.02
CA LYS A 68 1.47 9.16 12.22
C LYS A 68 2.58 9.55 13.19
N TYR A 69 3.41 8.60 13.59
CA TYR A 69 4.46 8.86 14.58
C TYR A 69 5.54 9.82 14.06
N LEU A 70 5.93 9.71 12.79
CA LEU A 70 6.87 10.66 12.19
C LEU A 70 6.30 12.08 12.23
N VAL A 71 5.05 12.26 11.82
CA VAL A 71 4.43 13.57 11.76
C VAL A 71 4.17 14.12 13.17
N GLU A 72 3.67 13.34 14.10
CA GLU A 72 3.36 13.82 15.46
C GLU A 72 4.61 14.18 16.26
N ARG A 73 5.70 13.41 16.11
CA ARG A 73 6.91 13.56 16.93
C ARG A 73 7.97 14.49 16.34
N LEU A 74 8.00 14.64 15.01
CA LEU A 74 9.04 15.42 14.34
C LEU A 74 8.47 16.73 13.75
N PRO A 75 8.68 17.89 14.39
CA PRO A 75 8.28 19.18 13.83
C PRO A 75 9.09 19.56 12.59
N VAL A 76 10.32 19.06 12.49
CA VAL A 76 11.24 19.25 11.36
C VAL A 76 11.75 17.88 10.93
N MET A 77 11.68 17.59 9.63
CA MET A 77 12.12 16.33 9.04
C MET A 77 13.07 16.55 7.89
N ILE A 78 14.12 15.73 7.83
CA ILE A 78 15.03 15.65 6.68
C ILE A 78 14.71 14.33 5.98
N CYS A 79 14.14 14.41 4.78
CA CYS A 79 13.64 13.26 4.05
C CYS A 79 14.44 13.01 2.76
N PRO A 80 14.60 11.75 2.34
CA PRO A 80 15.16 11.43 1.04
C PRO A 80 14.25 11.88 -0.12
N LYS A 81 14.73 11.71 -1.37
CA LYS A 81 13.99 12.11 -2.58
C LYS A 81 12.61 11.46 -2.71
N TRP A 82 12.43 10.25 -2.18
CA TRP A 82 11.15 9.53 -2.25
C TRP A 82 9.98 10.23 -1.53
N ILE A 83 10.25 11.26 -0.73
CA ILE A 83 9.18 12.05 -0.10
C ILE A 83 8.24 12.71 -1.13
N ASP A 84 8.71 12.89 -2.35
CA ASP A 84 7.97 13.46 -3.47
C ASP A 84 7.46 12.39 -4.46
N THR A 85 7.59 11.07 -4.13
CA THR A 85 7.04 9.96 -4.91
C THR A 85 5.51 9.96 -4.81
N LYS A 86 4.86 9.72 -5.94
CA LYS A 86 3.39 9.70 -6.03
C LYS A 86 2.81 8.39 -5.49
N ILE A 87 1.72 8.54 -4.77
CA ILE A 87 0.95 7.45 -4.18
C ILE A 87 -0.53 7.75 -4.32
N GLN A 88 -1.37 6.72 -4.28
CA GLN A 88 -2.83 6.86 -4.25
C GLN A 88 -3.37 6.14 -3.00
N PRO A 89 -3.31 6.78 -1.80
CA PRO A 89 -3.73 6.14 -0.56
C PRO A 89 -5.23 5.82 -0.58
N ILE A 90 -5.62 4.74 0.07
CA ILE A 90 -7.01 4.31 0.18
C ILE A 90 -7.41 4.12 1.64
N ALA A 91 -8.60 4.53 2.03
CA ALA A 91 -9.10 4.29 3.37
C ALA A 91 -9.43 2.79 3.58
N VAL A 92 -9.13 2.27 4.76
CA VAL A 92 -9.40 0.86 5.10
C VAL A 92 -10.89 0.51 4.93
N LYS A 93 -11.80 1.44 5.21
CA LYS A 93 -13.24 1.26 5.02
C LYS A 93 -13.58 0.96 3.55
N ASP A 94 -12.94 1.65 2.61
CA ASP A 94 -13.18 1.50 1.17
C ASP A 94 -12.59 0.17 0.66
N VAL A 95 -11.43 -0.24 1.20
CA VAL A 95 -10.88 -1.58 0.97
C VAL A 95 -11.86 -2.67 1.40
N LEU A 96 -12.51 -2.51 2.56
CA LEU A 96 -13.52 -3.46 3.04
C LEU A 96 -14.75 -3.49 2.13
N VAL A 97 -15.18 -2.34 1.60
CA VAL A 97 -16.28 -2.28 0.60
C VAL A 97 -15.89 -3.05 -0.65
N TYR A 98 -14.69 -2.86 -1.18
CA TYR A 98 -14.23 -3.61 -2.35
C TYR A 98 -14.11 -5.11 -2.08
N LEU A 99 -13.55 -5.52 -0.94
CA LEU A 99 -13.45 -6.94 -0.56
C LEU A 99 -14.82 -7.61 -0.45
N THR A 100 -15.77 -6.96 0.25
CA THR A 100 -17.12 -7.49 0.40
C THR A 100 -17.90 -7.44 -0.92
N GLY A 101 -17.77 -6.36 -1.69
CA GLY A 101 -18.37 -6.26 -3.01
C GLY A 101 -17.87 -7.35 -3.96
N CYS A 102 -16.57 -7.62 -3.99
CA CYS A 102 -16.02 -8.74 -4.74
C CYS A 102 -16.57 -10.08 -4.28
N LEU A 103 -16.82 -10.28 -2.99
CA LEU A 103 -17.36 -11.53 -2.48
C LEU A 103 -18.76 -11.82 -3.05
N PHE A 104 -19.59 -10.80 -3.18
CA PHE A 104 -20.99 -10.92 -3.63
C PHE A 104 -21.16 -10.72 -5.15
N ASN A 105 -20.19 -10.11 -5.84
CA ASN A 105 -20.26 -9.92 -7.30
C ASN A 105 -19.41 -10.98 -8.04
N PRO A 106 -20.08 -11.97 -8.71
CA PRO A 106 -19.39 -13.04 -9.44
C PRO A 106 -18.60 -12.54 -10.66
N ASP A 107 -18.97 -11.37 -11.21
CA ASP A 107 -18.34 -10.83 -12.41
C ASP A 107 -16.91 -10.30 -12.16
N THR A 108 -16.53 -10.16 -10.89
CA THR A 108 -15.15 -9.82 -10.47
C THR A 108 -14.24 -11.05 -10.38
N ALA A 109 -14.77 -12.27 -10.56
CA ALA A 109 -14.02 -13.52 -10.40
C ALA A 109 -12.96 -13.70 -11.51
N GLY A 110 -11.71 -13.96 -11.11
CA GLY A 110 -10.60 -14.16 -12.04
C GLY A 110 -10.04 -12.87 -12.63
N LYS A 111 -10.40 -11.71 -12.06
CA LYS A 111 -9.93 -10.40 -12.51
C LYS A 111 -8.92 -9.80 -11.56
N LYS A 112 -8.12 -8.89 -12.07
CA LYS A 112 -7.13 -8.09 -11.34
C LYS A 112 -7.52 -6.62 -11.41
N PHE A 113 -7.57 -5.95 -10.28
CA PHE A 113 -7.98 -4.55 -10.17
C PHE A 113 -7.01 -3.77 -9.28
N ASP A 114 -6.80 -2.52 -9.62
CA ASP A 114 -6.16 -1.56 -8.72
C ASP A 114 -7.23 -0.88 -7.87
N ILE A 115 -6.93 -0.68 -6.59
CA ILE A 115 -7.81 0.03 -5.67
C ILE A 115 -7.05 1.17 -5.00
N GLY A 116 -7.57 2.38 -5.17
CA GLY A 116 -7.02 3.62 -4.63
C GLY A 116 -8.13 4.54 -4.12
N GLY A 117 -7.74 5.54 -3.36
CA GLY A 117 -8.64 6.62 -2.99
C GLY A 117 -8.77 7.64 -4.13
N PRO A 118 -9.55 8.72 -3.93
CA PRO A 118 -9.88 9.68 -4.98
C PRO A 118 -8.71 10.59 -5.38
N GLU A 119 -7.64 10.64 -4.59
CA GLU A 119 -6.55 11.60 -4.79
C GLU A 119 -5.21 10.89 -4.96
N VAL A 120 -4.44 11.36 -5.95
CA VAL A 120 -3.02 11.02 -6.09
C VAL A 120 -2.21 12.09 -5.36
N LEU A 121 -1.43 11.67 -4.37
CA LEU A 121 -0.65 12.52 -3.49
C LEU A 121 0.82 12.13 -3.54
N THR A 122 1.70 13.02 -3.09
CA THR A 122 3.03 12.65 -2.65
C THR A 122 3.02 12.28 -1.16
N TYR A 123 4.05 11.59 -0.67
CA TYR A 123 4.19 11.33 0.77
C TYR A 123 4.22 12.64 1.58
N ARG A 124 4.84 13.69 1.03
CA ARG A 124 4.85 15.03 1.62
C ARG A 124 3.44 15.57 1.80
N GLU A 125 2.63 15.54 0.75
CA GLU A 125 1.24 16.02 0.79
C GLU A 125 0.40 15.19 1.76
N MET A 126 0.55 13.86 1.75
CA MET A 126 -0.14 13.01 2.71
C MET A 126 0.23 13.33 4.16
N MET A 127 1.51 13.62 4.46
CA MET A 127 1.94 14.05 5.79
C MET A 127 1.33 15.42 6.17
N GLN A 128 1.24 16.36 5.22
CA GLN A 128 0.62 17.67 5.47
C GLN A 128 -0.89 17.56 5.67
N GLN A 129 -1.58 16.77 4.85
CA GLN A 129 -3.02 16.49 5.06
C GLN A 129 -3.28 15.86 6.43
N TYR A 130 -2.40 14.94 6.87
CA TYR A 130 -2.50 14.37 8.22
C TYR A 130 -2.40 15.47 9.30
N THR A 131 -1.46 16.43 9.17
CA THR A 131 -1.36 17.54 10.15
C THR A 131 -2.64 18.37 10.23
N GLU A 132 -3.27 18.62 9.08
CA GLU A 132 -4.54 19.36 9.00
C GLU A 132 -5.68 18.56 9.65
N ALA A 133 -5.77 17.26 9.36
CA ALA A 133 -6.81 16.40 9.91
C ALA A 133 -6.76 16.25 11.45
N VAL A 134 -5.56 16.27 12.03
CA VAL A 134 -5.39 16.16 13.50
C VAL A 134 -5.22 17.49 14.22
N GLY A 135 -5.27 18.62 13.48
CA GLY A 135 -5.22 19.97 14.06
C GLY A 135 -3.85 20.39 14.61
N ILE A 136 -2.75 19.84 14.09
CA ILE A 136 -1.39 20.23 14.49
C ILE A 136 -0.71 21.08 13.41
N ARG A 137 0.34 21.82 13.79
CA ARG A 137 1.07 22.69 12.85
C ARG A 137 1.68 21.88 11.71
N LYS A 138 1.67 22.44 10.49
CA LYS A 138 2.36 21.87 9.32
C LYS A 138 3.83 21.59 9.65
N ARG A 139 4.32 20.47 9.16
CA ARG A 139 5.71 20.05 9.39
C ARG A 139 6.64 20.68 8.37
N ILE A 140 7.83 21.05 8.82
CA ILE A 140 8.89 21.55 7.94
C ILE A 140 9.63 20.32 7.40
N ILE A 141 9.53 20.07 6.09
CA ILE A 141 10.10 18.90 5.45
C ILE A 141 11.16 19.35 4.45
N PHE A 142 12.44 19.10 4.78
CA PHE A 142 13.58 19.34 3.91
C PHE A 142 13.89 18.08 3.09
N ARG A 143 14.15 18.26 1.81
CA ARG A 143 14.63 17.19 0.94
C ARG A 143 16.15 17.14 0.98
N ALA A 144 16.72 16.02 1.37
CA ALA A 144 18.16 15.81 1.30
C ALA A 144 18.52 15.01 0.03
N PRO A 145 19.50 15.48 -0.75
CA PRO A 145 19.87 14.83 -2.00
C PRO A 145 20.55 13.46 -1.78
N VAL A 146 21.17 13.23 -0.62
CA VAL A 146 21.99 12.06 -0.32
C VAL A 146 21.66 11.50 1.09
N LEU A 147 20.43 11.05 1.30
CA LEU A 147 20.13 10.20 2.46
C LEU A 147 20.00 8.76 1.99
N SER A 148 20.91 7.90 2.45
CA SER A 148 20.78 6.47 2.18
C SER A 148 19.54 5.93 2.88
N PRO A 149 18.86 4.91 2.31
CA PRO A 149 17.73 4.24 2.97
C PRO A 149 18.06 3.75 4.38
N ARG A 150 19.31 3.34 4.61
CA ARG A 150 19.80 2.93 5.94
C ARG A 150 19.76 4.07 6.97
N LEU A 151 20.20 5.27 6.60
CA LEU A 151 20.13 6.43 7.51
C LEU A 151 18.68 6.84 7.79
N ALA A 152 17.79 6.77 6.78
CA ALA A 152 16.38 7.04 6.98
C ALA A 152 15.72 6.02 7.92
N SER A 153 16.11 4.75 7.86
CA SER A 153 15.55 3.71 8.73
C SER A 153 15.91 3.88 10.20
N TYR A 154 17.11 4.36 10.54
CA TYR A 154 17.48 4.64 11.94
C TYR A 154 16.58 5.67 12.60
N TRP A 155 16.16 6.70 11.86
CA TRP A 155 15.21 7.69 12.37
C TRP A 155 13.82 7.08 12.60
N VAL A 156 13.40 6.19 11.71
CA VAL A 156 12.10 5.50 11.85
C VAL A 156 12.12 4.58 13.07
N ASP A 157 13.19 3.82 13.28
CA ASP A 157 13.35 2.94 14.45
C ASP A 157 13.34 3.74 15.76
N LEU A 158 13.92 4.95 15.77
CA LEU A 158 13.97 5.79 16.96
C LEU A 158 12.61 6.45 17.27
N VAL A 159 11.86 6.80 16.23
CA VAL A 159 10.67 7.66 16.35
C VAL A 159 9.38 6.86 16.35
N THR A 160 9.36 5.66 15.76
CA THR A 160 8.15 4.86 15.60
C THR A 160 8.23 3.56 16.45
N PRO A 161 7.09 3.02 16.89
CA PRO A 161 7.04 1.74 17.60
C PRO A 161 7.07 0.52 16.65
N ILE A 162 7.38 0.73 15.37
CA ILE A 162 7.35 -0.31 14.35
C ILE A 162 8.71 -1.02 14.33
N PRO A 163 8.75 -2.36 14.48
CA PRO A 163 10.02 -3.10 14.40
C PRO A 163 10.72 -2.88 13.06
N SER A 164 12.06 -2.74 13.08
CA SER A 164 12.89 -2.50 11.90
C SER A 164 12.68 -3.51 10.78
N GLY A 165 12.43 -4.77 11.11
CA GLY A 165 12.10 -5.82 10.14
C GLY A 165 10.82 -5.56 9.31
N ILE A 166 9.92 -4.71 9.81
CA ILE A 166 8.72 -4.27 9.07
C ILE A 166 8.97 -2.90 8.43
N ALA A 167 9.64 -1.99 9.15
CA ALA A 167 9.86 -0.62 8.69
C ALA A 167 10.78 -0.56 7.45
N HIS A 168 11.85 -1.35 7.41
CA HIS A 168 12.81 -1.34 6.28
C HIS A 168 12.17 -1.69 4.93
N PRO A 169 11.45 -2.82 4.76
CA PRO A 169 10.77 -3.13 3.51
C PRO A 169 9.75 -2.07 3.08
N LEU A 170 9.04 -1.47 4.06
CA LEU A 170 8.10 -0.40 3.78
C LEU A 170 8.81 0.85 3.26
N ILE A 171 9.92 1.27 3.88
CA ILE A 171 10.71 2.44 3.44
C ILE A 171 11.31 2.19 2.05
N GLU A 172 11.76 0.98 1.76
CA GLU A 172 12.25 0.64 0.42
C GLU A 172 11.15 0.75 -0.63
N GLY A 173 9.94 0.32 -0.29
CA GLY A 173 8.76 0.45 -1.15
C GLY A 173 8.37 1.89 -1.48
N LEU A 174 8.73 2.87 -0.60
CA LEU A 174 8.40 4.29 -0.81
C LEU A 174 9.08 4.92 -2.04
N LYS A 175 10.08 4.27 -2.62
CA LYS A 175 10.76 4.74 -3.83
C LYS A 175 9.94 4.54 -5.09
N ASN A 176 9.04 3.57 -5.08
CA ASN A 176 8.22 3.19 -6.21
C ASN A 176 6.94 4.04 -6.22
N GLU A 177 6.53 4.50 -7.40
CA GLU A 177 5.20 5.09 -7.57
C GLU A 177 4.14 4.00 -7.40
N VAL A 178 3.10 4.31 -6.64
CA VAL A 178 2.00 3.38 -6.36
C VAL A 178 0.67 4.11 -6.59
N VAL A 179 0.36 4.26 -7.87
CA VAL A 179 -0.84 4.92 -8.41
C VAL A 179 -1.62 3.90 -9.22
N CYS A 180 -2.95 3.92 -9.11
CA CYS A 180 -3.82 3.03 -9.87
C CYS A 180 -3.68 3.32 -11.37
N LEU A 181 -3.49 2.26 -12.15
CA LEU A 181 -3.48 2.30 -13.61
C LEU A 181 -4.79 1.74 -14.19
N ASP A 182 -5.51 0.95 -13.39
CA ASP A 182 -6.77 0.32 -13.74
C ASP A 182 -7.83 0.63 -12.67
N GLU A 183 -8.74 1.54 -12.99
CA GLU A 183 -9.85 1.92 -12.12
C GLU A 183 -11.17 1.21 -12.47
N SER A 184 -11.12 0.18 -13.31
CA SER A 184 -12.30 -0.55 -13.80
C SER A 184 -13.13 -1.21 -12.68
N ILE A 185 -12.58 -1.37 -11.48
CA ILE A 185 -13.33 -1.90 -10.33
C ILE A 185 -14.57 -1.06 -9.99
N ALA A 186 -14.54 0.24 -10.27
CA ALA A 186 -15.68 1.15 -10.02
C ALA A 186 -16.91 0.78 -10.86
N GLU A 187 -16.74 0.12 -12.01
CA GLU A 187 -17.84 -0.38 -12.84
C GLU A 187 -18.57 -1.56 -12.19
N TYR A 188 -17.87 -2.31 -11.33
CA TYR A 188 -18.39 -3.49 -10.62
C TYR A 188 -18.88 -3.17 -9.21
N ILE A 189 -18.18 -2.25 -8.55
CA ILE A 189 -18.40 -1.90 -7.14
C ILE A 189 -18.20 -0.38 -7.00
N PRO A 190 -19.25 0.42 -7.26
CA PRO A 190 -19.17 1.87 -7.07
C PRO A 190 -19.12 2.21 -5.57
N ILE A 191 -18.20 3.11 -5.20
CA ILE A 191 -18.03 3.64 -3.83
C ILE A 191 -18.06 5.16 -3.83
#